data_ead8404c880a1537e0d04cded0753b41
#
_entry.id   ead8404c880a1537e0d04cded0753b41
#
_cell.length_a   1.000
_cell.length_b   1.000
_cell.length_c   1.000
_cell.angle_alpha   90.00
_cell.angle_beta   90.00
_cell.angle_gamma   90.00
#
_symmetry.space_group_name_H-M   'P 1'
#
loop_
_entity.id
_entity.type
_entity.pdbx_description
1 polymer ?
#
loop_
_entity_poly.entity_id
_entity_poly.type
_entity_poly.pdbx_seq_one_letter_code
_entity_poly.pdbx_strand_id
1 'polypeptide(L)'
;MTLKINSLAPDFKAKTQEGDISFHEWLGDSWGVLFSHPKDFTPVCTTELGSLAKMKPEFDARNVKVLGLSVDPVSDHVKWLEDIKDVCGMKPTYPIIADEKLEVAKLYNMLEGDAGVTSMGRTAVDNETVRTVYIIRPDKRIGLFLTYPMTTGRNFAEILRAIDSMQRTAKHKIATPADWK
;
A
#
# COMPACT_ATOMS: atom_id res chain seq x y z
N MET A 1 0.44 14.35 -12.59
CA MET A 1 -0.85 14.82 -11.97
C MET A 1 -0.69 14.73 -10.46
N THR A 2 -1.07 15.75 -9.72
CA THR A 2 -1.01 15.71 -8.24
C THR A 2 -2.29 15.10 -7.69
N LEU A 3 -2.18 13.97 -6.99
CA LEU A 3 -3.32 13.34 -6.33
C LEU A 3 -3.73 14.15 -5.09
N LYS A 4 -5.03 14.29 -4.87
CA LYS A 4 -5.61 15.05 -3.75
C LYS A 4 -6.69 14.22 -3.06
N ILE A 5 -7.01 14.57 -1.82
CA ILE A 5 -8.20 14.03 -1.15
C ILE A 5 -9.43 14.34 -2.01
N ASN A 6 -10.32 13.38 -2.16
CA ASN A 6 -11.48 13.35 -3.06
C ASN A 6 -11.18 13.24 -4.57
N SER A 7 -9.92 13.23 -5.01
CA SER A 7 -9.62 12.83 -6.39
C SER A 7 -10.01 11.37 -6.62
N LEU A 8 -10.44 11.04 -7.84
CA LEU A 8 -10.56 9.65 -8.25
C LEU A 8 -9.17 9.00 -8.20
N ALA A 9 -9.06 7.88 -7.50
CA ALA A 9 -7.85 7.08 -7.51
C ALA A 9 -7.62 6.52 -8.92
N PRO A 10 -6.44 6.72 -9.53
CA PRO A 10 -6.17 6.19 -10.86
C PRO A 10 -6.39 4.68 -10.93
N ASP A 11 -7.11 4.20 -11.94
CA ASP A 11 -7.21 2.77 -12.21
C ASP A 11 -5.95 2.27 -12.93
N PHE A 12 -5.63 1.00 -12.73
CA PHE A 12 -4.47 0.37 -13.37
C PHE A 12 -4.65 -1.15 -13.43
N LYS A 13 -3.82 -1.78 -14.27
CA LYS A 13 -3.63 -3.22 -14.27
C LYS A 13 -2.21 -3.54 -13.83
N ALA A 14 -2.03 -4.54 -13.01
CA ALA A 14 -0.73 -4.90 -12.48
C ALA A 14 -0.61 -6.40 -12.18
N LYS A 15 0.64 -6.89 -12.23
CA LYS A 15 0.98 -8.26 -11.82
C LYS A 15 1.22 -8.31 -10.32
N THR A 16 0.75 -9.37 -9.69
CA THR A 16 1.02 -9.67 -8.28
C THR A 16 1.43 -11.13 -8.13
N GLN A 17 1.91 -11.52 -6.97
CA GLN A 17 2.19 -12.93 -6.68
C GLN A 17 0.93 -13.81 -6.60
N GLU A 18 -0.25 -13.19 -6.56
CA GLU A 18 -1.56 -13.88 -6.57
C GLU A 18 -2.24 -13.85 -7.95
N GLY A 19 -1.56 -13.34 -8.98
CA GLY A 19 -2.07 -13.17 -10.34
C GLY A 19 -2.23 -11.70 -10.73
N ASP A 20 -2.73 -11.48 -11.93
CA ASP A 20 -2.95 -10.14 -12.47
C ASP A 20 -4.24 -9.54 -11.87
N ILE A 21 -4.20 -8.25 -11.57
CA ILE A 21 -5.36 -7.51 -11.07
C ILE A 21 -5.67 -6.31 -11.96
N SER A 22 -6.97 -5.97 -12.03
CA SER A 22 -7.49 -4.67 -12.47
C SER A 22 -7.97 -3.94 -11.22
N PHE A 23 -7.36 -2.83 -10.87
CA PHE A 23 -7.45 -2.29 -9.50
C PHE A 23 -8.87 -1.93 -9.05
N HIS A 24 -9.60 -1.18 -9.86
CA HIS A 24 -10.97 -0.78 -9.49
C HIS A 24 -11.92 -1.99 -9.42
N GLU A 25 -11.76 -2.94 -10.33
CA GLU A 25 -12.53 -4.19 -10.34
C GLU A 25 -12.18 -5.05 -9.12
N TRP A 26 -10.88 -5.21 -8.83
CA TRP A 26 -10.41 -5.93 -7.66
C TRP A 26 -10.89 -5.32 -6.34
N LEU A 27 -10.91 -3.98 -6.25
CA LEU A 27 -11.39 -3.28 -5.07
C LEU A 27 -12.89 -3.48 -4.84
N GLY A 28 -13.69 -3.52 -5.92
CA GLY A 28 -15.15 -3.66 -5.82
C GLY A 28 -15.77 -2.57 -4.96
N ASP A 29 -16.66 -2.93 -4.04
CA ASP A 29 -17.31 -2.02 -3.11
C ASP A 29 -16.60 -1.93 -1.74
N SER A 30 -15.39 -2.45 -1.65
CA SER A 30 -14.57 -2.40 -0.43
C SER A 30 -13.81 -1.09 -0.32
N TRP A 31 -13.41 -0.76 0.90
CA TRP A 31 -12.33 0.18 1.14
C TRP A 31 -11.01 -0.46 0.70
N GLY A 32 -10.01 0.35 0.38
CA GLY A 32 -8.69 -0.13 -0.01
C GLY A 32 -7.58 0.58 0.74
N VAL A 33 -6.52 -0.17 1.03
CA VAL A 33 -5.23 0.37 1.45
C VAL A 33 -4.22 -0.04 0.39
N LEU A 34 -3.72 0.93 -0.36
CA LEU A 34 -2.61 0.77 -1.31
C LEU A 34 -1.36 1.37 -0.69
N PHE A 35 -0.33 0.55 -0.49
CA PHE A 35 0.91 1.02 0.13
C PHE A 35 2.14 0.58 -0.65
N SER A 36 3.17 1.40 -0.65
CA SER A 36 4.47 1.06 -1.23
C SER A 36 5.53 0.79 -0.16
N HIS A 37 6.48 -0.08 -0.48
CA HIS A 37 7.69 -0.29 0.30
C HIS A 37 8.92 -0.23 -0.62
N PRO A 38 10.08 0.22 -0.13
CA PRO A 38 11.24 0.45 -0.98
C PRO A 38 11.74 -0.80 -1.70
N LYS A 39 11.92 -1.91 -0.97
CA LYS A 39 12.54 -3.11 -1.54
C LYS A 39 12.25 -4.36 -0.69
N ASP A 40 12.01 -5.49 -1.37
CA ASP A 40 11.93 -6.81 -0.74
C ASP A 40 13.25 -7.17 -0.04
N PHE A 41 13.20 -8.09 0.91
CA PHE A 41 14.35 -8.60 1.68
C PHE A 41 15.10 -7.56 2.52
N THR A 42 14.49 -6.42 2.84
CA THR A 42 15.10 -5.42 3.71
C THR A 42 14.50 -5.46 5.12
N PRO A 43 15.26 -5.11 6.18
CA PRO A 43 14.80 -5.27 7.57
C PRO A 43 13.52 -4.49 7.90
N VAL A 44 13.46 -3.21 7.55
CA VAL A 44 12.29 -2.37 7.86
C VAL A 44 11.07 -2.84 7.08
N CYS A 45 11.21 -3.15 5.80
CA CYS A 45 10.10 -3.66 4.99
C CYS A 45 9.59 -5.01 5.51
N THR A 46 10.50 -5.91 5.92
CA THR A 46 10.12 -7.20 6.52
C THR A 46 9.29 -7.01 7.78
N THR A 47 9.68 -6.11 8.67
CA THR A 47 8.92 -5.83 9.90
C THR A 47 7.57 -5.17 9.60
N GLU A 48 7.51 -4.27 8.63
CA GLU A 48 6.26 -3.63 8.22
C GLU A 48 5.26 -4.64 7.65
N LEU A 49 5.67 -5.46 6.69
CA LEU A 49 4.77 -6.43 6.06
C LEU A 49 4.37 -7.54 7.03
N GLY A 50 5.27 -7.94 7.93
CA GLY A 50 4.95 -8.87 9.01
C GLY A 50 3.94 -8.31 10.00
N SER A 51 4.08 -7.05 10.39
CA SER A 51 3.11 -6.35 11.25
C SER A 51 1.74 -6.28 10.56
N LEU A 52 1.72 -5.87 9.29
CA LEU A 52 0.49 -5.78 8.52
C LEU A 52 -0.17 -7.15 8.30
N ALA A 53 0.62 -8.22 8.13
CA ALA A 53 0.10 -9.58 8.03
C ALA A 53 -0.66 -9.98 9.32
N LYS A 54 -0.13 -9.64 10.49
CA LYS A 54 -0.79 -9.87 11.78
C LYS A 54 -2.07 -9.06 11.95
N MET A 55 -2.12 -7.87 11.39
CA MET A 55 -3.27 -6.97 11.45
C MET A 55 -4.30 -7.22 10.33
N LYS A 56 -4.01 -8.09 9.37
CA LYS A 56 -4.90 -8.36 8.23
C LYS A 56 -6.36 -8.70 8.64
N PRO A 57 -6.60 -9.52 9.68
CA PRO A 57 -7.97 -9.78 10.15
C PRO A 57 -8.71 -8.51 10.59
N GLU A 58 -8.01 -7.52 11.14
CA GLU A 58 -8.60 -6.23 11.53
C GLU A 58 -9.03 -5.40 10.31
N PHE A 59 -8.25 -5.44 9.24
CA PHE A 59 -8.63 -4.81 7.96
C PHE A 59 -9.82 -5.54 7.33
N ASP A 60 -9.82 -6.86 7.33
CA ASP A 60 -10.92 -7.67 6.78
C ASP A 60 -12.24 -7.41 7.52
N ALA A 61 -12.21 -7.32 8.85
CA ALA A 61 -13.37 -7.03 9.68
C ALA A 61 -14.02 -5.67 9.35
N ARG A 62 -13.25 -4.75 8.75
CA ARG A 62 -13.70 -3.42 8.32
C ARG A 62 -14.03 -3.33 6.83
N ASN A 63 -14.06 -4.46 6.15
CA ASN A 63 -14.22 -4.53 4.69
C ASN A 63 -13.15 -3.68 3.94
N VAL A 64 -11.90 -3.83 4.35
CA VAL A 64 -10.75 -3.15 3.76
C VAL A 64 -9.84 -4.15 3.08
N LYS A 65 -9.63 -4.01 1.79
CA LYS A 65 -8.67 -4.77 1.01
C LYS A 65 -7.30 -4.12 1.08
N VAL A 66 -6.26 -4.91 1.22
CA VAL A 66 -4.88 -4.46 1.35
C VAL A 66 -4.09 -4.85 0.10
N LEU A 67 -3.34 -3.92 -0.46
CA LEU A 67 -2.54 -4.11 -1.66
C LEU A 67 -1.17 -3.44 -1.48
N GLY A 68 -0.12 -4.23 -1.49
CA GLY A 68 1.26 -3.75 -1.44
C GLY A 68 1.82 -3.45 -2.83
N LEU A 69 2.92 -2.70 -2.87
CA LEU A 69 3.65 -2.39 -4.10
C LEU A 69 5.13 -2.23 -3.81
N SER A 70 5.96 -2.84 -4.64
CA SER A 70 7.36 -2.45 -4.81
C SER A 70 7.79 -2.65 -6.27
N VAL A 71 9.03 -2.28 -6.56
CA VAL A 71 9.62 -2.43 -7.90
C VAL A 71 10.23 -3.81 -8.14
N ASP A 72 10.24 -4.66 -7.12
CA ASP A 72 10.78 -6.01 -7.22
C ASP A 72 9.87 -6.91 -8.07
N PRO A 73 10.43 -7.94 -8.75
CA PRO A 73 9.65 -8.86 -9.56
C PRO A 73 8.80 -9.82 -8.72
N VAL A 74 7.78 -10.40 -9.33
CA VAL A 74 6.89 -11.39 -8.68
C VAL A 74 7.68 -12.54 -8.03
N SER A 75 8.73 -13.00 -8.67
CA SER A 75 9.57 -14.09 -8.14
C SER A 75 10.23 -13.75 -6.81
N ASP A 76 10.58 -12.50 -6.59
CA ASP A 76 11.15 -12.02 -5.34
C ASP A 76 10.07 -11.91 -4.26
N HIS A 77 8.89 -11.38 -4.60
CA HIS A 77 7.75 -11.36 -3.68
C HIS A 77 7.43 -12.76 -3.15
N VAL A 78 7.34 -13.75 -4.02
CA VAL A 78 7.04 -15.14 -3.61
C VAL A 78 8.07 -15.67 -2.61
N LYS A 79 9.36 -15.47 -2.85
CA LYS A 79 10.42 -15.91 -1.94
C LYS A 79 10.39 -15.14 -0.63
N TRP A 80 10.24 -13.82 -0.70
CA TRP A 80 10.26 -12.96 0.47
C TRP A 80 9.08 -13.19 1.42
N LEU A 81 7.91 -13.59 0.91
CA LEU A 81 6.77 -13.96 1.74
C LEU A 81 7.07 -15.13 2.68
N GLU A 82 7.90 -16.09 2.26
CA GLU A 82 8.35 -17.17 3.14
C GLU A 82 9.33 -16.66 4.19
N ASP A 83 10.27 -15.79 3.81
CA ASP A 83 11.19 -15.15 4.77
C ASP A 83 10.43 -14.33 5.83
N ILE A 84 9.40 -13.58 5.43
CA ILE A 84 8.56 -12.84 6.36
C ILE A 84 7.87 -13.79 7.35
N LYS A 85 7.35 -14.91 6.87
CA LYS A 85 6.76 -15.94 7.72
C LYS A 85 7.77 -16.46 8.75
N ASP A 86 8.98 -16.76 8.32
CA ASP A 86 10.02 -17.30 9.19
C ASP A 86 10.46 -16.27 10.24
N VAL A 87 10.59 -15.01 9.88
CA VAL A 87 11.04 -13.93 10.79
C VAL A 87 9.91 -13.44 11.69
N CYS A 88 8.72 -13.23 11.16
CA CYS A 88 7.61 -12.59 11.86
C CYS A 88 6.54 -13.56 12.37
N GLY A 89 6.64 -14.84 12.00
CA GLY A 89 5.71 -15.88 12.42
C GLY A 89 4.38 -15.90 11.65
N MET A 90 4.20 -15.05 10.64
CA MET A 90 3.00 -15.01 9.83
C MET A 90 3.31 -14.57 8.40
N LYS A 91 2.79 -15.32 7.43
CA LYS A 91 2.90 -14.99 6.00
C LYS A 91 1.85 -13.95 5.62
N PRO A 92 2.23 -12.88 4.90
CA PRO A 92 1.24 -11.97 4.31
C PRO A 92 0.29 -12.70 3.37
N THR A 93 -1.01 -12.40 3.50
CA THR A 93 -2.11 -12.99 2.71
C THR A 93 -2.80 -11.96 1.81
N TYR A 94 -2.09 -10.89 1.48
CA TYR A 94 -2.56 -9.84 0.57
C TYR A 94 -1.64 -9.75 -0.65
N PRO A 95 -2.16 -9.32 -1.82
CA PRO A 95 -1.35 -9.20 -3.02
C PRO A 95 -0.32 -8.07 -2.92
N ILE A 96 0.81 -8.25 -3.59
CA ILE A 96 1.88 -7.27 -3.71
C ILE A 96 2.17 -7.07 -5.20
N ILE A 97 2.05 -5.83 -5.66
CA ILE A 97 2.30 -5.45 -7.05
C ILE A 97 3.82 -5.50 -7.34
N ALA A 98 4.18 -6.11 -8.44
CA ALA A 98 5.52 -6.09 -9.03
C ALA A 98 5.58 -4.97 -10.08
N ASP A 99 5.92 -3.75 -9.65
CA ASP A 99 5.93 -2.55 -10.49
C ASP A 99 7.30 -2.25 -11.09
N GLU A 100 7.88 -3.25 -11.77
CA GLU A 100 9.23 -3.18 -12.34
C GLU A 100 9.44 -2.00 -13.31
N LYS A 101 8.37 -1.50 -13.91
CA LYS A 101 8.38 -0.38 -14.87
C LYS A 101 7.99 0.96 -14.27
N LEU A 102 7.74 1.03 -12.98
CA LEU A 102 7.31 2.23 -12.26
C LEU A 102 5.96 2.81 -12.75
N GLU A 103 5.12 2.00 -13.34
CA GLU A 103 3.85 2.48 -13.92
C GLU A 103 2.89 2.95 -12.82
N VAL A 104 2.67 2.13 -11.81
CA VAL A 104 1.80 2.45 -10.67
C VAL A 104 2.47 3.44 -9.73
N ALA A 105 3.76 3.27 -9.45
CA ALA A 105 4.53 4.18 -8.60
C ALA A 105 4.48 5.63 -9.10
N LYS A 106 4.54 5.85 -10.40
CA LYS A 106 4.40 7.19 -11.01
C LYS A 106 2.97 7.72 -10.90
N LEU A 107 1.96 6.88 -11.15
CA LEU A 107 0.56 7.28 -11.03
C LEU A 107 0.22 7.77 -9.61
N TYR A 108 0.81 7.15 -8.60
CA TYR A 108 0.52 7.40 -7.19
C TYR A 108 1.59 8.21 -6.46
N ASN A 109 2.52 8.85 -7.18
CA ASN A 109 3.57 9.71 -6.59
C ASN A 109 4.36 8.99 -5.48
N MET A 110 4.76 7.75 -5.73
CA MET A 110 5.45 6.89 -4.75
C MET A 110 6.98 6.94 -4.87
N LEU A 111 7.52 7.80 -5.70
CA LEU A 111 8.96 8.00 -5.90
C LEU A 111 9.45 9.27 -5.19
N GLU A 112 10.73 9.30 -4.83
CA GLU A 112 11.37 10.52 -4.34
C GLU A 112 11.39 11.61 -5.43
N GLY A 113 11.43 12.87 -5.00
CA GLY A 113 11.35 14.00 -5.93
C GLY A 113 12.52 14.09 -6.92
N ASP A 114 13.68 13.53 -6.57
CA ASP A 114 14.89 13.44 -7.39
C ASP A 114 15.07 12.09 -8.10
N ALA A 115 14.14 11.15 -7.91
CA ALA A 115 14.19 9.80 -8.47
C ALA A 115 13.94 9.85 -9.97
N GLY A 116 14.30 10.35 -10.88
CA GLY A 116 14.01 10.33 -12.33
C GLY A 116 12.70 9.59 -12.71
N VAL A 117 12.19 9.91 -13.87
CA VAL A 117 10.88 9.42 -14.33
C VAL A 117 10.94 8.17 -15.20
N THR A 118 12.12 7.59 -15.41
CA THR A 118 12.32 6.41 -16.26
C THR A 118 13.01 5.30 -15.50
N SER A 119 12.60 4.06 -15.76
CA SER A 119 13.26 2.85 -15.26
C SER A 119 14.34 2.30 -16.21
N MET A 120 14.49 2.88 -17.40
CA MET A 120 15.42 2.37 -18.41
C MET A 120 16.87 2.49 -17.94
N GLY A 121 17.60 1.37 -17.93
CA GLY A 121 19.00 1.30 -17.50
C GLY A 121 19.21 1.40 -15.99
N ARG A 122 18.14 1.38 -15.17
CA ARG A 122 18.18 1.45 -13.71
C ARG A 122 17.97 0.08 -13.08
N THR A 123 18.51 -0.09 -11.89
CA THR A 123 18.32 -1.28 -11.06
C THR A 123 17.10 -1.09 -10.12
N ALA A 124 16.70 -2.16 -9.42
CA ALA A 124 15.68 -2.06 -8.40
C ALA A 124 16.06 -1.05 -7.29
N VAL A 125 17.36 -0.95 -6.96
CA VAL A 125 17.87 0.03 -5.97
C VAL A 125 17.63 1.47 -6.43
N ASP A 126 17.83 1.76 -7.71
CA ASP A 126 17.63 3.09 -8.28
C ASP A 126 16.15 3.48 -8.39
N ASN A 127 15.26 2.48 -8.36
CA ASN A 127 13.83 2.66 -8.56
C ASN A 127 13.00 2.49 -7.29
N GLU A 128 13.64 2.33 -6.13
CA GLU A 128 12.94 2.14 -4.86
C GLU A 128 11.87 3.19 -4.63
N THR A 129 10.70 2.74 -4.16
CA THR A 129 9.60 3.62 -3.78
C THR A 129 9.77 4.12 -2.34
N VAL A 130 9.22 5.29 -2.04
CA VAL A 130 9.06 5.73 -0.66
C VAL A 130 7.92 4.96 0.03
N ARG A 131 7.74 5.15 1.33
CA ARG A 131 6.70 4.46 2.11
C ARG A 131 5.41 5.24 2.11
N THR A 132 4.68 5.18 1.00
CA THR A 132 3.38 5.83 0.84
C THR A 132 2.24 4.90 1.23
N VAL A 133 1.16 5.44 1.76
CA VAL A 133 -0.11 4.77 2.01
C VAL A 133 -1.23 5.62 1.45
N TYR A 134 -2.11 5.02 0.66
CA TYR A 134 -3.38 5.58 0.24
C TYR A 134 -4.52 4.79 0.86
N ILE A 135 -5.46 5.47 1.50
CA ILE A 135 -6.75 4.91 1.88
C ILE A 135 -7.77 5.32 0.82
N ILE A 136 -8.37 4.36 0.17
CA ILE A 136 -9.28 4.55 -0.96
C ILE A 136 -10.67 4.11 -0.53
N ARG A 137 -11.66 4.97 -0.75
CA ARG A 137 -13.05 4.71 -0.38
C ARG A 137 -13.74 3.81 -1.39
N PRO A 138 -14.90 3.21 -1.05
CA PRO A 138 -15.70 2.41 -1.98
C PRO A 138 -16.06 3.11 -3.29
N ASP A 139 -16.23 4.44 -3.26
CA ASP A 139 -16.47 5.27 -4.45
C ASP A 139 -15.22 5.51 -5.31
N LYS A 140 -14.13 4.80 -5.05
CA LYS A 140 -12.84 4.89 -5.73
C LYS A 140 -12.13 6.24 -5.54
N ARG A 141 -12.52 7.03 -4.55
CA ARG A 141 -11.86 8.31 -4.26
C ARG A 141 -10.86 8.17 -3.14
N ILE A 142 -9.79 8.94 -3.24
CA ILE A 142 -8.75 9.03 -2.21
C ILE A 142 -9.36 9.67 -0.98
N GLY A 143 -9.38 8.94 0.13
CA GLY A 143 -9.85 9.45 1.41
C GLY A 143 -8.75 10.07 2.25
N LEU A 144 -7.56 9.47 2.24
CA LEU A 144 -6.39 9.92 2.99
C LEU A 144 -5.14 9.37 2.32
N PHE A 145 -4.03 10.07 2.44
CA PHE A 145 -2.71 9.53 2.11
C PHE A 145 -1.64 10.06 3.05
N LEU A 146 -0.61 9.24 3.24
CA LEU A 146 0.57 9.52 4.06
C LEU A 146 1.81 9.09 3.29
N THR A 147 2.90 9.83 3.42
CA THR A 147 4.19 9.47 2.82
C THR A 147 5.30 9.62 3.86
N TYR A 148 6.07 8.57 4.02
CA TYR A 148 7.22 8.49 4.90
C TYR A 148 8.49 8.30 4.08
N PRO A 149 9.63 8.83 4.53
CA PRO A 149 10.91 8.51 3.89
C PRO A 149 11.22 7.01 4.04
N MET A 150 12.09 6.50 3.18
CA MET A 150 12.45 5.07 3.15
C MET A 150 12.97 4.55 4.50
N THR A 151 13.60 5.42 5.28
CA THR A 151 14.21 5.09 6.58
C THR A 151 13.24 5.00 7.75
N THR A 152 11.98 5.41 7.55
CA THR A 152 10.98 5.48 8.63
C THR A 152 9.87 4.47 8.43
N GLY A 153 9.84 3.43 9.28
CA GLY A 153 8.74 2.45 9.30
C GLY A 153 7.42 3.08 9.75
N ARG A 154 6.32 2.59 9.19
CA ARG A 154 4.97 3.11 9.44
C ARG A 154 4.31 2.48 10.66
N ASN A 155 3.34 3.17 11.23
CA ASN A 155 2.47 2.66 12.29
C ASN A 155 1.11 2.28 11.67
N PHE A 156 0.88 1.00 11.41
CA PHE A 156 -0.36 0.52 10.80
C PHE A 156 -1.57 0.58 11.75
N ALA A 157 -1.38 0.68 13.06
CA ALA A 157 -2.46 0.96 13.99
C ALA A 157 -3.07 2.36 13.74
N GLU A 158 -2.26 3.35 13.37
CA GLU A 158 -2.75 4.66 12.95
C GLU A 158 -3.56 4.57 11.64
N ILE A 159 -3.17 3.73 10.72
CA ILE A 159 -3.94 3.51 9.48
C ILE A 159 -5.32 2.93 9.80
N LEU A 160 -5.39 1.94 10.71
CA LEU A 160 -6.68 1.41 11.18
C LEU A 160 -7.52 2.46 11.89
N ARG A 161 -6.91 3.26 12.78
CA ARG A 161 -7.59 4.35 13.46
C ARG A 161 -8.20 5.35 12.48
N ALA A 162 -7.43 5.75 11.47
CA ALA A 162 -7.90 6.66 10.43
C ALA A 162 -9.05 6.07 9.62
N ILE A 163 -8.99 4.78 9.29
CA ILE A 163 -10.08 4.06 8.60
C ILE A 163 -11.34 4.06 9.47
N ASP A 164 -11.23 3.72 10.74
CA ASP A 164 -12.35 3.72 11.68
C ASP A 164 -13.01 5.11 11.76
N SER A 165 -12.20 6.15 11.85
CA SER A 165 -12.67 7.54 11.82
C SER A 165 -13.44 7.83 10.53
N MET A 166 -12.86 7.50 9.37
CA MET A 166 -13.46 7.78 8.07
C MET A 166 -14.75 7.00 7.84
N GLN A 167 -14.81 5.73 8.24
CA GLN A 167 -16.02 4.91 8.14
C GLN A 167 -17.12 5.45 9.06
N ARG A 168 -16.77 5.86 10.28
CA ARG A 168 -17.71 6.44 11.24
C ARG A 168 -18.26 7.78 10.76
N THR A 169 -17.41 8.67 10.27
CA THR A 169 -17.81 10.00 9.78
C THR A 169 -18.64 9.90 8.50
N ALA A 170 -18.36 8.93 7.63
CA ALA A 170 -19.18 8.67 6.44
C ALA A 170 -20.60 8.20 6.80
N LYS A 171 -20.71 7.35 7.84
CA LYS A 171 -21.99 6.78 8.28
C LYS A 171 -22.86 7.76 9.08
N HIS A 172 -22.26 8.57 9.92
CA HIS A 172 -22.98 9.37 10.91
C HIS A 172 -22.95 10.89 10.69
N LYS A 173 -22.30 11.37 9.63
CA LYS A 173 -22.12 12.80 9.32
C LYS A 173 -21.59 13.60 10.52
N ILE A 174 -20.61 13.07 11.21
CA ILE A 174 -19.92 13.68 12.35
C ILE A 174 -18.44 13.88 12.00
N ALA A 175 -17.72 14.56 12.87
CA ALA A 175 -16.25 14.61 12.82
C ALA A 175 -15.68 13.91 14.06
N THR A 176 -14.46 13.41 13.94
CA THR A 176 -13.69 12.86 15.06
C THR A 176 -12.67 13.91 15.51
N PRO A 177 -12.50 14.14 16.82
CA PRO A 177 -11.52 15.11 17.33
C PRO A 177 -10.07 14.60 17.16
N ALA A 178 -9.12 15.48 17.47
CA ALA A 178 -7.72 15.08 17.60
C ALA A 178 -7.60 13.95 18.65
N ASP A 179 -6.66 13.03 18.41
CA ASP A 179 -6.38 11.89 19.29
C ASP A 179 -7.55 10.93 19.54
N TRP A 180 -8.60 11.03 18.75
CA TRP A 180 -9.71 10.07 18.79
C TRP A 180 -9.20 8.64 18.54
N LYS A 181 -9.69 7.70 19.37
CA LYS A 181 -9.30 6.28 19.33
C LYS A 181 -10.51 5.38 19.06
#